data_5eaa544f1c390fc3036a1c07f2db04f2
#
_entry.id   5eaa544f1c390fc3036a1c07f2db04f2
#
_cell.length_a   1.000
_cell.length_b   1.000
_cell.length_c   1.000
_cell.angle_alpha   90.00
_cell.angle_beta   90.00
_cell.angle_gamma   90.00
#
_symmetry.space_group_name_H-M   'P 1'
#
loop_
_entity.id
_entity.type
_entity.pdbx_description
1 polymer ?
#
loop_
_entity_poly.entity_id
_entity_poly.type
_entity_poly.pdbx_seq_one_letter_code
_entity_poly.pdbx_strand_id
1 'polypeptide(L)'
;AFLEKVEEIGPDLIVLAGFLVVIPPEMIRRYPNQIINIHPSLIPYFAEPDTMAEGHEAALARGVKVAGATVHFVDEGTDTGPIILQKAVEVRNGDTPEILQRRVMEEAEWQILPRAIELITEGRVKVTGNIAEVS
;
A
#
# COMPACT_ATOMS: atom_id res chain seq x y z
N ALA A 1 -5.86 -19.46 14.65
CA ALA A 1 -4.83 -18.96 13.79
C ALA A 1 -4.80 -17.44 13.75
N PHE A 2 -4.38 -16.85 12.64
CA PHE A 2 -4.18 -15.40 12.56
C PHE A 2 -5.46 -14.60 12.77
N LEU A 3 -6.55 -15.00 12.12
CA LEU A 3 -7.84 -14.32 12.26
C LEU A 3 -8.35 -14.35 13.71
N GLU A 4 -8.21 -15.48 14.37
CA GLU A 4 -8.64 -15.63 15.76
C GLU A 4 -7.90 -14.67 16.67
N LYS A 5 -6.59 -14.51 16.47
CA LYS A 5 -5.79 -13.59 17.25
C LYS A 5 -6.17 -12.14 16.99
N VAL A 6 -6.47 -11.80 15.76
CA VAL A 6 -6.94 -10.46 15.38
C VAL A 6 -8.28 -10.18 16.05
N GLU A 7 -9.20 -11.15 16.05
CA GLU A 7 -10.50 -10.98 16.70
C GLU A 7 -10.38 -10.80 18.22
N GLU A 8 -9.42 -11.48 18.86
CA GLU A 8 -9.15 -11.29 20.28
C GLU A 8 -8.74 -9.86 20.59
N ILE A 9 -7.92 -9.26 19.72
CA ILE A 9 -7.45 -7.89 19.90
C ILE A 9 -8.56 -6.89 19.62
N GLY A 10 -9.46 -7.19 18.68
CA GLY A 10 -10.57 -6.32 18.29
C GLY A 10 -10.13 -4.98 17.71
N PRO A 11 -9.23 -4.96 16.72
CA PRO A 11 -8.71 -3.70 16.22
C PRO A 11 -9.74 -2.92 15.42
N ASP A 12 -9.63 -1.59 15.45
CA ASP A 12 -10.44 -0.70 14.62
C ASP A 12 -9.81 -0.52 13.24
N LEU A 13 -8.50 -0.71 13.14
CA LEU A 13 -7.76 -0.59 11.90
C LEU A 13 -6.59 -1.56 11.91
N ILE A 14 -6.41 -2.25 10.79
CA ILE A 14 -5.29 -3.18 10.59
C ILE A 14 -4.38 -2.61 9.51
N VAL A 15 -3.09 -2.49 9.84
CA VAL A 15 -2.09 -1.92 8.93
C VAL A 15 -1.12 -3.02 8.50
N LEU A 16 -1.00 -3.21 7.19
CA LEU A 16 -0.04 -4.15 6.61
C LEU A 16 1.09 -3.35 5.97
N ALA A 17 2.31 -3.61 6.39
CA ALA A 17 3.48 -2.94 5.85
C ALA A 17 4.51 -3.99 5.45
N GLY A 18 4.86 -4.05 4.16
CA GLY A 18 5.77 -5.05 3.65
C GLY A 18 5.22 -6.47 3.70
N PHE A 19 3.92 -6.61 3.68
CA PHE A 19 3.25 -7.90 3.85
C PHE A 19 3.00 -8.53 2.48
N LEU A 20 3.65 -9.65 2.23
CA LEU A 20 3.58 -10.34 0.93
C LEU A 20 2.63 -11.54 0.93
N VAL A 21 1.92 -11.76 2.03
CA VAL A 21 1.02 -12.90 2.18
C VAL A 21 -0.39 -12.50 1.80
N VAL A 22 -1.09 -13.39 1.10
CA VAL A 22 -2.50 -13.18 0.76
C VAL A 22 -3.32 -13.20 2.05
N ILE A 23 -4.12 -12.16 2.26
CA ILE A 23 -5.00 -12.07 3.42
C ILE A 23 -6.22 -12.95 3.18
N PRO A 24 -6.61 -13.80 4.15
CA PRO A 24 -7.78 -14.64 3.97
C PRO A 24 -9.04 -13.81 3.67
N PRO A 25 -9.87 -14.23 2.69
CA PRO A 25 -11.10 -13.50 2.38
C PRO A 25 -12.02 -13.30 3.58
N GLU A 26 -12.02 -14.24 4.50
CA GLU A 26 -12.83 -14.14 5.73
C GLU A 26 -12.44 -12.93 6.57
N MET A 27 -11.15 -12.65 6.66
CA MET A 27 -10.63 -11.50 7.41
C MET A 27 -11.04 -10.20 6.73
N ILE A 28 -10.98 -10.16 5.40
CA ILE A 28 -11.38 -8.98 4.64
C ILE A 28 -12.88 -8.69 4.82
N ARG A 29 -13.71 -9.73 4.79
CA ARG A 29 -15.15 -9.58 5.01
C ARG A 29 -15.49 -9.17 6.43
N ARG A 30 -14.69 -9.62 7.40
CA ARG A 30 -14.88 -9.29 8.82
C ARG A 30 -14.53 -7.83 9.11
N TYR A 31 -13.55 -7.28 8.39
CA TYR A 31 -13.05 -5.93 8.60
C TYR A 31 -13.12 -5.11 7.31
N PRO A 32 -14.34 -4.88 6.77
CA PRO A 32 -14.48 -4.13 5.51
C PRO A 32 -14.00 -2.69 5.69
N ASN A 33 -13.14 -2.24 4.78
CA ASN A 33 -12.55 -0.91 4.81
C ASN A 33 -11.80 -0.60 6.13
N GLN A 34 -11.26 -1.65 6.78
CA GLN A 34 -10.51 -1.51 8.02
C GLN A 34 -9.10 -2.11 7.92
N ILE A 35 -8.74 -2.63 6.75
CA ILE A 35 -7.40 -3.16 6.51
C ILE A 35 -6.76 -2.31 5.43
N ILE A 36 -5.61 -1.72 5.74
CA ILE A 36 -4.85 -0.95 4.76
C ILE A 36 -3.48 -1.59 4.53
N ASN A 37 -2.95 -1.38 3.34
CA ASN A 37 -1.63 -1.85 2.97
C ASN A 37 -0.85 -0.73 2.31
N ILE A 38 0.46 -0.71 2.55
CA ILE A 38 1.35 0.16 1.80
C ILE A 38 2.08 -0.67 0.75
N HIS A 39 2.01 -0.22 -0.49
CA HIS A 39 2.66 -0.87 -1.62
C HIS A 39 3.78 0.04 -2.14
N PRO A 40 4.99 -0.48 -2.37
CA PRO A 40 6.13 0.34 -2.78
C PRO A 40 6.13 0.63 -4.29
N SER A 41 4.98 0.96 -4.84
CA SER A 41 4.83 1.37 -6.24
C SER A 41 3.58 2.21 -6.39
N LEU A 42 3.47 2.87 -7.55
CA LEU A 42 2.27 3.62 -7.91
C LEU A 42 1.31 2.66 -8.61
N ILE A 43 0.31 2.20 -7.87
CA ILE A 43 -0.72 1.32 -8.42
C ILE A 43 -1.55 2.12 -9.44
N PRO A 44 -1.91 1.52 -10.58
CA PRO A 44 -1.79 0.11 -10.95
C PRO A 44 -0.49 -0.29 -11.66
N TYR A 45 0.48 0.58 -11.72
CA TYR A 45 1.76 0.26 -12.38
C TYR A 45 2.58 -0.69 -11.51
N PHE A 46 3.11 -1.76 -12.12
CA PHE A 46 3.97 -2.75 -11.45
C PHE A 46 3.37 -3.25 -10.13
N ALA A 47 2.06 -3.48 -10.12
CA ALA A 47 1.36 -3.88 -8.91
C ALA A 47 1.65 -5.31 -8.45
N GLU A 48 2.21 -6.14 -9.33
CA GLU A 48 2.33 -7.58 -9.11
C GLU A 48 3.75 -8.16 -9.03
N PRO A 49 4.77 -7.49 -8.50
CA PRO A 49 6.03 -8.18 -8.21
C PRO A 49 5.89 -8.98 -6.92
N ASP A 50 6.53 -10.15 -6.87
CA ASP A 50 6.52 -10.99 -5.67
C ASP A 50 7.31 -10.37 -4.52
N THR A 51 8.28 -9.50 -4.86
CA THR A 51 9.10 -8.79 -3.87
C THR A 51 9.24 -7.32 -4.25
N MET A 52 9.62 -6.49 -3.27
CA MET A 52 9.90 -5.08 -3.51
C MET A 52 11.03 -4.87 -4.50
N ALA A 53 12.09 -5.69 -4.40
CA ALA A 53 13.23 -5.57 -5.30
C ALA A 53 12.84 -5.85 -6.76
N GLU A 54 11.98 -6.84 -6.99
CA GLU A 54 11.50 -7.18 -8.32
C GLU A 54 10.68 -6.04 -8.93
N GLY A 55 9.88 -5.36 -8.09
CA GLY A 55 9.11 -4.20 -8.53
C GLY A 55 9.99 -3.06 -8.98
N HIS A 56 11.04 -2.77 -8.23
CA HIS A 56 11.98 -1.70 -8.57
C HIS A 56 12.84 -2.09 -9.77
N GLU A 57 13.23 -3.35 -9.89
CA GLU A 57 13.91 -3.84 -11.09
C GLU A 57 13.07 -3.66 -12.34
N ALA A 58 11.79 -4.03 -12.27
CA ALA A 58 10.89 -3.89 -13.40
C ALA A 58 10.72 -2.42 -13.81
N ALA A 59 10.59 -1.53 -12.83
CA ALA A 59 10.48 -0.10 -13.08
C ALA A 59 11.73 0.45 -13.77
N LEU A 60 12.91 0.09 -13.27
CA LEU A 60 14.17 0.53 -13.86
C LEU A 60 14.37 -0.05 -15.26
N ALA A 61 14.04 -1.32 -15.47
CA ALA A 61 14.15 -1.97 -16.76
C ALA A 61 13.23 -1.32 -17.80
N ARG A 62 12.06 -0.87 -17.39
CA ARG A 62 11.12 -0.17 -18.27
C ARG A 62 11.56 1.26 -18.57
N GLY A 63 12.44 1.83 -17.76
CA GLY A 63 12.92 3.19 -17.93
C GLY A 63 11.93 4.25 -17.47
N VAL A 64 11.09 3.94 -16.48
CA VAL A 64 10.14 4.92 -15.94
C VAL A 64 10.89 6.06 -15.26
N LYS A 65 10.30 7.24 -15.29
CA LYS A 65 10.92 8.44 -14.70
C LYS A 65 10.38 8.75 -13.30
N VAL A 66 9.29 8.09 -12.93
CA VAL A 66 8.60 8.29 -11.66
C VAL A 66 8.27 6.93 -11.07
N ALA A 67 8.56 6.77 -9.80
CA ALA A 67 8.14 5.65 -8.98
C ALA A 67 7.39 6.20 -7.77
N GLY A 68 7.13 5.40 -6.76
CA GLY A 68 6.47 5.91 -5.57
C GLY A 68 5.86 4.82 -4.72
N ALA A 69 4.94 5.22 -3.87
CA ALA A 69 4.24 4.30 -2.99
C ALA A 69 2.74 4.61 -2.96
N THR A 70 1.95 3.61 -2.63
CA THR A 70 0.50 3.69 -2.54
C THR A 70 0.02 3.09 -1.24
N VAL A 71 -0.85 3.81 -0.53
CA VAL A 71 -1.62 3.26 0.60
C VAL A 71 -3.04 3.04 0.13
N HIS A 72 -3.54 1.84 0.27
CA HIS A 72 -4.89 1.48 -0.16
C HIS A 72 -5.60 0.58 0.84
N PHE A 73 -6.91 0.55 0.77
CA PHE A 73 -7.67 -0.46 1.51
C PHE A 73 -7.48 -1.81 0.84
N VAL A 74 -7.49 -2.86 1.65
CA VAL A 74 -7.37 -4.23 1.15
C VAL A 74 -8.76 -4.77 0.88
N ASP A 75 -8.98 -5.27 -0.34
CA ASP A 75 -10.21 -6.01 -0.70
C ASP A 75 -9.83 -7.43 -1.11
N GLU A 76 -10.76 -8.20 -1.66
CA GLU A 76 -10.50 -9.58 -2.04
C GLU A 76 -9.62 -9.73 -3.28
N GLY A 77 -9.40 -8.66 -4.04
CA GLY A 77 -8.47 -8.65 -5.17
C GLY A 77 -7.06 -8.30 -4.74
N THR A 78 -6.09 -8.53 -5.61
CA THR A 78 -4.70 -8.15 -5.36
C THR A 78 -4.49 -6.70 -5.78
N ASP A 79 -4.15 -5.85 -4.81
CA ASP A 79 -3.86 -4.43 -5.03
C ASP A 79 -4.96 -3.69 -5.80
N THR A 80 -6.22 -4.06 -5.57
CA THR A 80 -7.36 -3.49 -6.28
C THR A 80 -8.28 -2.65 -5.38
N GLY A 81 -8.00 -2.59 -4.08
CA GLY A 81 -8.82 -1.82 -3.16
C GLY A 81 -8.70 -0.31 -3.35
N PRO A 82 -9.63 0.46 -2.77
CA PRO A 82 -9.62 1.91 -2.91
C PRO A 82 -8.31 2.56 -2.46
N ILE A 83 -7.76 3.43 -3.28
CA ILE A 83 -6.50 4.12 -2.99
C ILE A 83 -6.76 5.32 -2.09
N ILE A 84 -6.01 5.40 -0.99
CA ILE A 84 -6.14 6.49 0.00
C ILE A 84 -5.16 7.61 -0.32
N LEU A 85 -3.88 7.28 -0.40
CA LEU A 85 -2.82 8.23 -0.70
C LEU A 85 -1.77 7.60 -1.60
N GLN A 86 -1.18 8.44 -2.44
CA GLN A 86 -0.03 8.06 -3.26
C GLN A 86 1.00 9.17 -3.18
N LYS A 87 2.27 8.80 -3.25
CA LYS A 87 3.34 9.79 -3.35
C LYS A 87 4.37 9.31 -4.36
N ALA A 88 4.69 10.20 -5.29
CA ALA A 88 5.67 9.92 -6.35
C ALA A 88 7.07 10.34 -5.91
N VAL A 89 8.07 9.62 -6.40
CA VAL A 89 9.47 9.98 -6.25
C VAL A 89 10.14 9.89 -7.62
N GLU A 90 11.18 10.68 -7.81
CA GLU A 90 11.92 10.71 -9.06
C GLU A 90 12.84 9.51 -9.18
N VAL A 91 12.86 8.90 -10.36
CA VAL A 91 13.87 7.88 -10.71
C VAL A 91 15.05 8.62 -11.33
N ARG A 92 16.24 8.40 -10.78
CA ARG A 92 17.46 9.09 -11.24
C ARG A 92 18.34 8.18 -12.08
N ASN A 93 19.10 8.79 -12.97
CA ASN A 93 20.06 8.04 -13.78
C ASN A 93 21.06 7.31 -12.87
N GLY A 94 21.29 6.04 -13.17
CA GLY A 94 22.22 5.24 -12.38
C GLY A 94 21.63 4.60 -11.13
N ASP A 95 20.32 4.76 -10.89
CA ASP A 95 19.66 4.09 -9.77
C ASP A 95 19.75 2.58 -9.91
N THR A 96 20.07 1.92 -8.80
CA THR A 96 19.93 0.47 -8.69
C THR A 96 18.59 0.17 -8.00
N PRO A 97 18.09 -1.09 -8.06
CA PRO A 97 16.87 -1.43 -7.34
C PRO A 97 16.94 -1.10 -5.86
N GLU A 98 18.09 -1.31 -5.22
CA GLU A 98 18.28 -1.04 -3.80
C GLU A 98 18.22 0.46 -3.49
N ILE A 99 18.82 1.28 -4.33
CA ILE A 99 18.81 2.74 -4.16
C ILE A 99 17.40 3.27 -4.35
N LEU A 100 16.69 2.79 -5.38
CA LEU A 100 15.31 3.21 -5.63
C LEU A 100 14.38 2.76 -4.51
N GLN A 101 14.53 1.53 -4.03
CA GLN A 101 13.75 1.01 -2.90
C GLN A 101 13.90 1.90 -1.68
N ARG A 102 15.13 2.30 -1.36
CA ARG A 102 15.41 3.16 -0.22
C ARG A 102 14.78 4.53 -0.38
N ARG A 103 14.86 5.11 -1.57
CA ARG A 103 14.25 6.42 -1.84
C ARG A 103 12.75 6.36 -1.70
N VAL A 104 12.11 5.33 -2.26
CA VAL A 104 10.65 5.13 -2.13
C VAL A 104 10.27 4.98 -0.67
N MET A 105 11.03 4.22 0.08
CA MET A 105 10.75 4.01 1.50
C MET A 105 10.87 5.32 2.29
N GLU A 106 11.97 6.03 2.16
CA GLU A 106 12.23 7.24 2.96
C GLU A 106 11.40 8.44 2.52
N GLU A 107 11.20 8.61 1.21
CA GLU A 107 10.55 9.82 0.68
C GLU A 107 9.07 9.64 0.41
N ALA A 108 8.57 8.41 0.37
CA ALA A 108 7.16 8.16 0.10
C ALA A 108 6.50 7.35 1.22
N GLU A 109 6.91 6.11 1.43
CA GLU A 109 6.23 5.22 2.38
C GLU A 109 6.18 5.80 3.79
N TRP A 110 7.32 6.26 4.31
CA TRP A 110 7.41 6.78 5.68
C TRP A 110 6.62 8.08 5.87
N GLN A 111 6.23 8.72 4.80
CA GLN A 111 5.45 9.96 4.87
C GLN A 111 3.96 9.71 4.72
N ILE A 112 3.56 8.85 3.77
CA ILE A 112 2.13 8.67 3.49
C ILE A 112 1.44 7.66 4.40
N LEU A 113 2.15 6.65 4.91
CA LEU A 113 1.51 5.66 5.77
C LEU A 113 1.01 6.27 7.09
N PRO A 114 1.82 7.02 7.84
CA PRO A 114 1.31 7.69 9.05
C PRO A 114 0.19 8.67 8.73
N ARG A 115 0.29 9.37 7.61
CA ARG A 115 -0.74 10.33 7.20
C ARG A 115 -2.06 9.63 6.87
N ALA A 116 -2.01 8.49 6.18
CA ALA A 116 -3.20 7.71 5.88
C ALA A 116 -3.89 7.21 7.16
N ILE A 117 -3.11 6.72 8.11
CA ILE A 117 -3.64 6.27 9.40
C ILE A 117 -4.33 7.44 10.12
N GLU A 118 -3.70 8.60 10.13
CA GLU A 118 -4.25 9.81 10.75
C GLU A 118 -5.59 10.22 10.11
N LEU A 119 -5.63 10.23 8.78
CA LEU A 119 -6.85 10.58 8.05
C LEU A 119 -8.00 9.61 8.33
N ILE A 120 -7.72 8.33 8.40
CA ILE A 120 -8.73 7.32 8.70
C ILE A 120 -9.24 7.47 10.13
N THR A 121 -8.34 7.62 11.08
CA THR A 121 -8.74 7.75 12.50
C THR A 121 -9.48 9.05 12.78
N GLU A 122 -9.27 10.08 11.97
CA GLU A 122 -10.03 11.33 12.05
C GLU A 122 -11.38 11.28 11.32
N GLY A 123 -11.70 10.16 10.68
CA GLY A 123 -12.95 10.01 9.93
C GLY A 123 -12.97 10.81 8.62
N ARG A 124 -11.83 11.12 8.06
CA ARG A 124 -11.71 11.97 6.86
C ARG A 124 -11.64 11.19 5.55
N VAL A 125 -11.77 9.87 5.60
CA VAL A 125 -11.74 9.03 4.41
C VAL A 125 -13.12 8.42 4.20
N LYS A 126 -13.72 8.68 3.03
CA LYS A 126 -15.02 8.13 2.66
C LYS A 126 -14.85 7.24 1.43
N VAL A 127 -15.34 6.01 1.52
CA VAL A 127 -15.27 5.05 0.42
C VAL A 127 -16.61 4.99 -0.27
N THR A 128 -16.62 5.18 -1.59
CA THR A 128 -17.81 5.03 -2.43
C THR A 128 -17.42 4.12 -3.60
N GLY A 129 -17.99 2.91 -3.63
CA GLY A 129 -17.56 1.91 -4.61
C GLY A 129 -16.10 1.56 -4.43
N ASN A 130 -15.28 1.81 -5.44
CA ASN A 130 -13.83 1.54 -5.39
C ASN A 130 -13.00 2.82 -5.28
N ILE A 131 -13.61 3.92 -4.88
CA ILE A 131 -12.92 5.21 -4.78
C ILE A 131 -12.96 5.67 -3.33
N ALA A 132 -11.77 6.03 -2.80
CA ALA A 132 -11.65 6.63 -1.49
C ALA A 132 -11.45 8.14 -1.67
N GLU A 133 -12.30 8.92 -1.01
CA GLU A 133 -12.20 10.38 -1.03
C GLU A 133 -11.67 10.85 0.32
N VAL A 134 -10.66 11.73 0.28
CA VAL A 134 -10.05 12.30 1.47
C VAL A 134 -10.49 13.76 1.56
N SER A 135 -11.05 14.11 2.70
CA SER A 135 -11.51 15.49 2.93
C SER A 135 -10.53 16.32 3.76
#